data_550c3c683300a517b578cb23ce740434
#
_entry.id   550c3c683300a517b578cb23ce740434
#
_cell.length_a   1.000
_cell.length_b   1.000
_cell.length_c   1.000
_cell.angle_alpha   90.00
_cell.angle_beta   90.00
_cell.angle_gamma   90.00
#
_symmetry.space_group_name_H-M   'P 1'
#
loop_
_entity.id
_entity.type
_entity.pdbx_description
1 polymer ?
#
loop_
_entity_poly.entity_id
_entity_poly.type
_entity_poly.pdbx_seq_one_letter_code
_entity_poly.pdbx_strand_id
1 'polypeptide(L)'
;KNNIFFFKELINISKKFKNFYFIVRLKNFENWDLLPREVLNDINNSKNLEIGISEKLNIYDLISLCDLVVARQTSLIEESLSDNIPVIVLDEVNFYSNYADYPLSKLVITVKNSEELNMHFDRFNEGKSLYSPEMKRKINEYFIENKKDLDFKSKFQNILEEII
;
A
#
# COMPACT_ATOMS: atom_id res chain seq x y z
N LYS A 1 -1.96 7.14 -18.42
CA LYS A 1 -2.92 6.08 -18.82
C LYS A 1 -3.16 5.06 -17.69
N ASN A 2 -2.17 4.73 -16.86
CA ASN A 2 -2.26 3.65 -15.88
C ASN A 2 -3.09 4.01 -14.63
N ASN A 3 -3.18 5.28 -14.23
CA ASN A 3 -3.94 5.65 -13.02
C ASN A 3 -5.45 5.45 -13.20
N ILE A 4 -5.98 5.68 -14.40
CA ILE A 4 -7.42 5.49 -14.69
C ILE A 4 -7.84 4.04 -14.46
N PHE A 5 -7.03 3.08 -14.87
CA PHE A 5 -7.31 1.67 -14.66
C PHE A 5 -7.38 1.36 -13.15
N PHE A 6 -6.39 1.78 -12.40
CA PHE A 6 -6.35 1.57 -10.94
C PHE A 6 -7.61 2.12 -10.25
N PHE A 7 -8.05 3.33 -10.62
CA PHE A 7 -9.27 3.91 -10.04
C PHE A 7 -10.53 3.15 -10.43
N LYS A 8 -10.65 2.71 -11.68
CA LYS A 8 -11.78 1.89 -12.11
C LYS A 8 -11.86 0.58 -11.32
N GLU A 9 -10.73 -0.05 -11.06
CA GLU A 9 -10.67 -1.26 -10.25
C GLU A 9 -11.08 -1.00 -8.79
N LEU A 10 -10.59 0.08 -8.18
CA LEU A 10 -11.00 0.47 -6.83
C LEU A 10 -12.49 0.76 -6.73
N ILE A 11 -13.07 1.45 -7.72
CA ILE A 11 -14.50 1.72 -7.79
C ILE A 11 -15.28 0.41 -7.88
N ASN A 12 -14.86 -0.53 -8.72
CA ASN A 12 -15.52 -1.83 -8.86
C ASN A 12 -15.47 -2.62 -7.55
N ILE A 13 -14.33 -2.63 -6.88
CA ILE A 13 -14.14 -3.28 -5.57
C ILE A 13 -15.01 -2.61 -4.51
N SER A 14 -15.04 -1.30 -4.44
CA SER A 14 -15.88 -0.58 -3.48
C SER A 14 -17.37 -0.86 -3.67
N LYS A 15 -17.83 -1.03 -4.91
CA LYS A 15 -19.20 -1.43 -5.22
C LYS A 15 -19.52 -2.86 -4.77
N LYS A 16 -18.55 -3.77 -4.83
CA LYS A 16 -18.68 -5.18 -4.41
C LYS A 16 -18.61 -5.32 -2.88
N PHE A 17 -17.65 -4.67 -2.24
CA PHE A 17 -17.36 -4.81 -0.80
C PHE A 17 -17.86 -3.61 -0.01
N LYS A 18 -19.17 -3.53 0.21
CA LYS A 18 -19.83 -2.38 0.87
C LYS A 18 -19.56 -2.28 2.36
N ASN A 19 -19.04 -3.31 2.98
CA ASN A 19 -18.64 -3.34 4.39
C ASN A 19 -17.22 -2.82 4.63
N PHE A 20 -16.44 -2.55 3.58
CA PHE A 20 -15.14 -1.89 3.68
C PHE A 20 -15.30 -0.39 3.42
N TYR A 21 -14.43 0.39 4.05
CA TYR A 21 -14.26 1.80 3.77
C TYR A 21 -12.91 2.03 3.10
N PHE A 22 -12.92 2.62 1.92
CA PHE A 22 -11.75 2.81 1.08
C PHE A 22 -11.28 4.25 1.16
N ILE A 23 -10.03 4.47 1.58
CA ILE A 23 -9.38 5.77 1.57
C ILE A 23 -8.35 5.77 0.46
N VAL A 24 -8.45 6.69 -0.48
CA VAL A 24 -7.54 6.80 -1.61
C VAL A 24 -6.64 7.99 -1.45
N ARG A 25 -5.32 7.76 -1.59
CA ARG A 25 -4.30 8.80 -1.56
C ARG A 25 -3.52 8.83 -2.86
N LEU A 26 -3.40 10.00 -3.45
CA LEU A 26 -2.50 10.26 -4.56
C LEU A 26 -1.08 10.60 -4.07
N LYS A 27 -0.09 10.37 -4.92
CA LYS A 27 1.25 10.93 -4.69
C LYS A 27 1.20 12.45 -4.76
N ASN A 28 2.12 13.11 -4.06
CA ASN A 28 2.15 14.58 -3.89
C ASN A 28 2.18 15.42 -5.19
N PHE A 29 2.44 14.81 -6.35
CA PHE A 29 2.48 15.52 -7.65
C PHE A 29 1.29 15.17 -8.55
N GLU A 30 0.39 14.30 -8.06
CA GLU A 30 -0.80 13.93 -8.82
C GLU A 30 -1.97 14.81 -8.36
N ASN A 31 -2.70 15.33 -9.33
CA ASN A 31 -3.87 16.16 -9.08
C ASN A 31 -5.13 15.36 -9.46
N TRP A 32 -6.13 15.38 -8.59
CA TRP A 32 -7.44 14.79 -8.82
C TRP A 32 -8.09 15.32 -10.10
N ASP A 33 -7.87 16.59 -10.42
CA ASP A 33 -8.41 17.26 -11.62
C ASP A 33 -7.93 16.65 -12.94
N LEU A 34 -6.85 15.84 -12.89
CA LEU A 34 -6.34 15.12 -14.06
C LEU A 34 -7.11 13.81 -14.33
N LEU A 35 -7.98 13.39 -13.41
CA LEU A 35 -8.84 12.23 -13.63
C LEU A 35 -10.01 12.59 -14.55
N PRO A 36 -10.46 11.66 -15.40
CA PRO A 36 -11.68 11.86 -16.18
C PRO A 36 -12.86 12.16 -15.25
N ARG A 37 -13.72 13.08 -15.67
CA ARG A 37 -14.92 13.48 -14.90
C ARG A 37 -15.82 12.30 -14.54
N GLU A 38 -15.91 11.31 -15.43
CA GLU A 38 -16.64 10.07 -15.17
C GLU A 38 -16.10 9.34 -13.92
N VAL A 39 -14.78 9.19 -13.82
CA VAL A 39 -14.12 8.54 -12.70
C VAL A 39 -14.33 9.34 -11.41
N LEU A 40 -14.17 10.66 -11.46
CA LEU A 40 -14.44 11.53 -10.31
C LEU A 40 -15.90 11.46 -9.84
N ASN A 41 -16.85 11.44 -10.77
CA ASN A 41 -18.26 11.28 -10.45
C ASN A 41 -18.55 9.93 -9.78
N ASP A 42 -17.96 8.85 -10.28
CA ASP A 42 -18.11 7.52 -9.69
C ASP A 42 -17.54 7.46 -8.27
N ILE A 43 -16.38 8.09 -8.04
CA ILE A 43 -15.79 8.22 -6.70
C ILE A 43 -16.71 9.00 -5.78
N ASN A 44 -17.14 10.19 -6.19
CA ASN A 44 -17.98 11.08 -5.38
C ASN A 44 -19.37 10.48 -5.06
N ASN A 45 -19.87 9.60 -5.93
CA ASN A 45 -21.13 8.89 -5.71
C ASN A 45 -20.95 7.61 -4.87
N SER A 46 -19.75 7.20 -4.60
CA SER A 46 -19.46 6.02 -3.78
C SER A 46 -19.60 6.35 -2.30
N LYS A 47 -20.41 5.58 -1.56
CA LYS A 47 -20.65 5.82 -0.13
C LYS A 47 -19.52 5.37 0.79
N ASN A 48 -18.65 4.52 0.30
CA ASN A 48 -17.59 3.87 1.04
C ASN A 48 -16.20 4.07 0.40
N LEU A 49 -16.04 5.10 -0.43
CA LEU A 49 -14.77 5.48 -1.03
C LEU A 49 -14.55 6.97 -0.83
N GLU A 50 -13.44 7.34 -0.19
CA GLU A 50 -13.11 8.70 0.23
C GLU A 50 -11.76 9.12 -0.35
N ILE A 51 -11.68 10.34 -0.88
CA ILE A 51 -10.47 10.92 -1.44
C ILE A 51 -9.97 12.16 -0.69
N GLY A 52 -10.84 12.87 0.03
CA GLY A 52 -10.51 14.16 0.65
C GLY A 52 -9.82 14.05 2.01
N ILE A 53 -10.12 13.01 2.77
CA ILE A 53 -9.55 12.81 4.11
C ILE A 53 -8.06 12.50 4.06
N SER A 54 -7.61 11.83 3.00
CA SER A 54 -6.22 11.44 2.82
C SER A 54 -5.26 12.62 2.70
N GLU A 55 -5.75 13.80 2.34
CA GLU A 55 -4.94 15.02 2.21
C GLU A 55 -4.75 15.75 3.55
N LYS A 56 -5.64 15.49 4.52
CA LYS A 56 -5.64 16.14 5.84
C LYS A 56 -4.83 15.40 6.89
N LEU A 57 -4.60 14.12 6.69
CA LEU A 57 -3.84 13.26 7.61
C LEU A 57 -2.41 13.11 7.10
N ASN A 58 -1.46 13.02 8.01
CA ASN A 58 -0.13 12.57 7.63
C ASN A 58 -0.21 11.08 7.25
N ILE A 59 0.79 10.60 6.52
CA ILE A 59 0.76 9.25 5.96
C ILE A 59 0.82 8.16 7.02
N TYR A 60 1.56 8.39 8.11
CA TYR A 60 1.72 7.41 9.18
C TYR A 60 0.42 7.24 9.97
N ASP A 61 -0.27 8.34 10.26
CA ASP A 61 -1.59 8.30 10.90
C ASP A 61 -2.58 7.56 10.00
N LEU A 62 -2.53 7.80 8.69
CA LEU A 62 -3.40 7.13 7.74
C LEU A 62 -3.13 5.62 7.67
N ILE A 63 -1.87 5.20 7.61
CA ILE A 63 -1.50 3.78 7.60
C ILE A 63 -1.98 3.10 8.87
N SER A 64 -1.80 3.71 10.04
CA SER A 64 -2.20 3.13 11.33
C SER A 64 -3.69 2.88 11.47
N LEU A 65 -4.52 3.54 10.65
CA LEU A 65 -5.97 3.35 10.60
C LEU A 65 -6.40 2.26 9.61
N CYS A 66 -5.48 1.72 8.81
CA CYS A 66 -5.81 0.76 7.77
C CYS A 66 -5.65 -0.68 8.25
N ASP A 67 -6.60 -1.54 7.87
CA ASP A 67 -6.50 -3.00 8.04
C ASP A 67 -5.83 -3.68 6.84
N LEU A 68 -5.79 -3.00 5.69
CA LEU A 68 -5.23 -3.48 4.44
C LEU A 68 -4.80 -2.28 3.58
N VAL A 69 -3.64 -2.37 2.97
CA VAL A 69 -3.15 -1.40 1.98
C VAL A 69 -3.13 -2.01 0.59
N VAL A 70 -3.75 -1.32 -0.37
CA VAL A 70 -3.61 -1.64 -1.79
C VAL A 70 -2.77 -0.55 -2.43
N ALA A 71 -1.64 -0.91 -2.98
CA ALA A 71 -0.69 0.04 -3.50
C ALA A 71 -0.28 -0.29 -4.93
N ARG A 72 0.34 0.68 -5.56
CA ARG A 72 1.22 0.50 -6.71
C ARG A 72 2.66 0.69 -6.24
N GLN A 73 3.56 1.00 -7.14
CA GLN A 73 4.95 1.26 -6.80
C GLN A 73 5.10 2.51 -5.90
N THR A 74 5.34 2.31 -4.60
CA THR A 74 5.44 3.40 -3.60
C THR A 74 6.22 2.96 -2.36
N SER A 75 6.86 3.89 -1.67
CA SER A 75 7.53 3.66 -0.36
C SER A 75 6.55 3.27 0.75
N LEU A 76 5.27 3.60 0.62
CA LEU A 76 4.23 3.21 1.58
C LEU A 76 4.14 1.72 1.85
N ILE A 77 4.61 0.90 0.91
CA ILE A 77 4.65 -0.56 1.05
C ILE A 77 5.50 -0.95 2.24
N GLU A 78 6.71 -0.37 2.33
CA GLU A 78 7.66 -0.68 3.40
C GLU A 78 7.15 -0.22 4.76
N GLU A 79 6.60 0.99 4.81
CA GLU A 79 6.00 1.57 6.02
C GLU A 79 4.82 0.72 6.51
N SER A 80 3.91 0.31 5.61
CA SER A 80 2.78 -0.54 5.96
C SER A 80 3.20 -1.92 6.47
N LEU A 81 4.20 -2.54 5.82
CA LEU A 81 4.73 -3.84 6.25
C LEU A 81 5.40 -3.75 7.63
N SER A 82 6.09 -2.62 7.94
CA SER A 82 6.72 -2.43 9.25
C SER A 82 5.70 -2.36 10.39
N ASP A 83 4.48 -1.91 10.09
CA ASP A 83 3.35 -1.86 11.03
C ASP A 83 2.51 -3.15 11.01
N ASN A 84 2.99 -4.20 10.32
CA ASN A 84 2.30 -5.48 10.15
C ASN A 84 0.96 -5.38 9.41
N ILE A 85 0.75 -4.33 8.63
CA ILE A 85 -0.44 -4.17 7.82
C ILE A 85 -0.23 -4.93 6.49
N PRO A 86 -1.15 -5.81 6.09
CA PRO A 86 -1.06 -6.52 4.82
C PRO A 86 -1.04 -5.55 3.64
N VAL A 87 -0.19 -5.83 2.65
CA VAL A 87 -0.08 -5.02 1.44
C VAL A 87 -0.33 -5.89 0.20
N ILE A 88 -1.25 -5.44 -0.63
CA ILE A 88 -1.45 -5.97 -1.98
C ILE A 88 -0.93 -4.93 -2.97
N VAL A 89 -0.06 -5.36 -3.87
CA VAL A 89 0.50 -4.49 -4.91
C VAL A 89 -0.10 -4.84 -6.26
N LEU A 90 -0.75 -3.86 -6.88
CA LEU A 90 -1.22 -3.99 -8.26
C LEU A 90 -0.04 -3.76 -9.22
N ASP A 91 0.50 -4.88 -9.73
CA ASP A 91 1.73 -4.93 -10.54
C ASP A 91 1.42 -5.23 -12.02
N GLU A 92 0.65 -4.36 -12.66
CA GLU A 92 0.23 -4.47 -14.07
C GLU A 92 1.42 -4.58 -15.05
N VAL A 93 2.55 -3.99 -14.67
CA VAL A 93 3.75 -3.91 -15.53
C VAL A 93 4.82 -4.93 -15.15
N ASN A 94 4.50 -5.86 -14.27
CA ASN A 94 5.42 -6.89 -13.76
C ASN A 94 6.71 -6.30 -13.15
N PHE A 95 6.64 -5.13 -12.52
CA PHE A 95 7.80 -4.49 -11.91
C PHE A 95 8.43 -5.40 -10.85
N TYR A 96 7.63 -5.86 -9.90
CA TYR A 96 8.12 -6.72 -8.82
C TYR A 96 8.58 -8.09 -9.30
N SER A 97 7.98 -8.62 -10.37
CA SER A 97 8.41 -9.88 -11.00
C SER A 97 9.74 -9.72 -11.75
N ASN A 98 9.95 -8.57 -12.39
CA ASN A 98 11.16 -8.27 -13.15
C ASN A 98 12.34 -7.88 -12.24
N TYR A 99 12.08 -7.38 -11.04
CA TYR A 99 13.07 -7.01 -10.03
C TYR A 99 13.03 -7.99 -8.85
N ALA A 100 13.21 -9.30 -9.16
CA ALA A 100 13.17 -10.37 -8.15
C ALA A 100 14.20 -10.21 -7.02
N ASP A 101 15.28 -9.46 -7.27
CA ASP A 101 16.31 -9.13 -6.28
C ASP A 101 15.89 -7.97 -5.36
N TYR A 102 14.81 -7.27 -5.67
CA TYR A 102 14.28 -6.24 -4.77
C TYR A 102 13.65 -6.90 -3.54
N PRO A 103 14.17 -6.64 -2.34
CA PRO A 103 13.81 -7.41 -1.15
C PRO A 103 12.31 -7.47 -0.88
N LEU A 104 11.60 -6.36 -1.11
CA LEU A 104 10.15 -6.28 -0.88
C LEU A 104 9.33 -7.13 -1.87
N SER A 105 9.88 -7.50 -3.02
CA SER A 105 9.16 -8.30 -4.02
C SER A 105 8.68 -9.65 -3.47
N LYS A 106 9.37 -10.17 -2.45
CA LYS A 106 9.05 -11.44 -1.79
C LYS A 106 8.20 -11.28 -0.53
N LEU A 107 7.95 -10.04 -0.10
CA LEU A 107 7.25 -9.70 1.13
C LEU A 107 5.86 -9.12 0.90
N VAL A 108 5.46 -8.90 -0.35
CA VAL A 108 4.15 -8.38 -0.75
C VAL A 108 3.36 -9.39 -1.55
N ILE A 109 2.06 -9.24 -1.55
CA ILE A 109 1.17 -9.95 -2.46
C ILE A 109 1.09 -9.12 -3.74
N THR A 110 1.55 -9.67 -4.85
CA THR A 110 1.42 -9.01 -6.17
C THR A 110 0.21 -9.56 -6.91
N VAL A 111 -0.57 -8.68 -7.50
CA VAL A 111 -1.72 -9.01 -8.37
C VAL A 111 -1.62 -8.24 -9.68
N LYS A 112 -2.05 -8.85 -10.76
CA LYS A 112 -1.91 -8.28 -12.12
C LYS A 112 -3.20 -7.69 -12.66
N ASN A 113 -4.32 -8.06 -12.09
CA ASN A 113 -5.65 -7.72 -12.59
C ASN A 113 -6.67 -7.70 -11.46
N SER A 114 -7.87 -7.23 -11.78
CA SER A 114 -8.99 -7.15 -10.84
C SER A 114 -9.48 -8.51 -10.33
N GLU A 115 -9.37 -9.56 -11.10
CA GLU A 115 -9.82 -10.88 -10.68
C GLU A 115 -8.96 -11.40 -9.53
N GLU A 116 -7.64 -11.33 -9.67
CA GLU A 116 -6.69 -11.68 -8.61
C GLU A 116 -6.88 -10.78 -7.38
N LEU A 117 -7.09 -9.47 -7.59
CA LEU A 117 -7.34 -8.53 -6.51
C LEU A 117 -8.64 -8.86 -5.76
N ASN A 118 -9.73 -9.17 -6.47
CA ASN A 118 -10.99 -9.59 -5.89
C ASN A 118 -10.86 -10.87 -5.04
N MET A 119 -10.09 -11.85 -5.49
CA MET A 119 -9.83 -13.08 -4.71
C MET A 119 -9.19 -12.79 -3.34
N HIS A 120 -8.25 -11.84 -3.29
CA HIS A 120 -7.64 -11.45 -2.02
C HIS A 120 -8.60 -10.67 -1.13
N PHE A 121 -9.45 -9.81 -1.69
CA PHE A 121 -10.50 -9.13 -0.94
C PHE A 121 -11.56 -10.10 -0.41
N ASP A 122 -11.97 -11.10 -1.19
CA ASP A 122 -12.89 -12.14 -0.72
C ASP A 122 -12.29 -12.89 0.49
N ARG A 123 -11.01 -13.29 0.41
CA ARG A 123 -10.31 -13.93 1.55
C ARG A 123 -10.24 -13.03 2.77
N PHE A 124 -9.93 -11.75 2.58
CA PHE A 124 -9.85 -10.79 3.67
C PHE A 124 -11.22 -10.55 4.31
N ASN A 125 -12.27 -10.43 3.50
CA ASN A 125 -13.65 -10.30 3.94
C ASN A 125 -14.15 -11.51 4.76
N GLU A 126 -13.62 -12.70 4.46
CA GLU A 126 -13.89 -13.92 5.22
C GLU A 126 -13.07 -14.01 6.54
N GLY A 127 -12.32 -12.99 6.90
CA GLY A 127 -11.45 -12.98 8.07
C GLY A 127 -10.21 -13.87 7.95
N LYS A 128 -9.87 -14.32 6.74
CA LYS A 128 -8.70 -15.15 6.49
C LYS A 128 -7.45 -14.29 6.37
N SER A 129 -6.37 -14.72 7.02
CA SER A 129 -5.07 -14.05 6.86
C SER A 129 -4.63 -14.06 5.39
N LEU A 130 -4.23 -12.89 4.90
CA LEU A 130 -3.65 -12.74 3.56
C LEU A 130 -2.23 -13.31 3.51
N TYR A 131 -1.49 -13.19 4.60
CA TYR A 131 -0.12 -13.67 4.70
C TYR A 131 -0.04 -15.05 5.36
N SER A 132 0.75 -15.92 4.77
CA SER A 132 1.12 -17.19 5.40
C SER A 132 2.00 -16.94 6.65
N PRO A 133 2.07 -17.87 7.60
CA PRO A 133 2.98 -17.77 8.74
C PRO A 133 4.44 -17.56 8.30
N GLU A 134 4.86 -18.22 7.22
CA GLU A 134 6.20 -18.07 6.67
C GLU A 134 6.45 -16.65 6.14
N MET A 135 5.49 -16.06 5.43
CA MET A 135 5.59 -14.70 4.92
C MET A 135 5.66 -13.68 6.06
N LYS A 136 4.84 -13.83 7.11
CA LYS A 136 4.92 -12.99 8.32
C LYS A 136 6.29 -13.07 8.98
N ARG A 137 6.87 -14.27 9.08
CA ARG A 137 8.22 -14.47 9.62
C ARG A 137 9.27 -13.72 8.79
N LYS A 138 9.22 -13.85 7.46
CA LYS A 138 10.15 -13.15 6.55
C LYS A 138 10.04 -11.63 6.66
N ILE A 139 8.83 -11.10 6.77
CA ILE A 139 8.61 -9.66 7.00
C ILE A 139 9.27 -9.21 8.30
N ASN A 140 9.03 -9.93 9.39
CA ASN A 140 9.62 -9.60 10.67
C ASN A 140 11.16 -9.68 10.65
N GLU A 141 11.73 -10.72 10.02
CA GLU A 141 13.18 -10.87 9.86
C GLU A 141 13.77 -9.70 9.07
N TYR A 142 13.16 -9.33 7.95
CA TYR A 142 13.59 -8.19 7.13
C TYR A 142 13.67 -6.89 7.94
N PHE A 143 12.65 -6.56 8.71
CA PHE A 143 12.64 -5.33 9.50
C PHE A 143 13.54 -5.40 10.74
N ILE A 144 13.73 -6.56 11.36
CA ILE A 144 14.68 -6.74 12.48
C ILE A 144 16.12 -6.58 11.99
N GLU A 145 16.47 -7.19 10.87
CA GLU A 145 17.81 -7.09 10.28
C GLU A 145 18.12 -5.65 9.87
N ASN A 146 17.20 -5.00 9.16
CA ASN A 146 17.37 -3.61 8.75
C ASN A 146 17.37 -2.61 9.92
N LYS A 147 16.65 -2.89 11.03
CA LYS A 147 16.72 -2.07 12.24
C LYS A 147 18.08 -2.16 12.93
N LYS A 148 18.78 -3.29 12.82
CA LYS A 148 20.16 -3.40 13.37
C LYS A 148 21.17 -2.57 12.58
N ASP A 149 20.96 -2.41 11.26
CA ASP A 149 21.78 -1.51 10.43
C ASP A 149 21.41 -0.02 10.59
N LEU A 150 20.21 0.26 11.09
CA LEU A 150 19.71 1.58 11.44
C LEU A 150 20.01 1.94 12.91
N ASP A 151 21.21 1.66 13.39
CA ASP A 151 21.71 2.35 14.57
C ASP A 151 22.09 3.80 14.20
N PHE A 152 21.04 4.52 13.78
CA PHE A 152 21.09 5.95 13.46
C PHE A 152 21.66 6.76 14.64
N LYS A 153 21.47 6.29 15.85
CA LYS A 153 21.91 6.98 17.06
C LYS A 153 23.42 6.92 17.21
N SER A 154 24.04 5.76 16.95
CA SER A 154 25.50 5.63 17.01
C SER A 154 26.17 6.29 15.80
N LYS A 155 25.59 6.16 14.60
CA LYS A 155 26.09 6.85 13.40
C LYS A 155 25.98 8.37 13.52
N PHE A 156 24.88 8.88 14.07
CA PHE A 156 24.68 10.32 14.27
C PHE A 156 25.58 10.87 15.38
N GLN A 157 25.81 10.13 16.46
CA GLN A 157 26.79 10.49 17.51
C GLN A 157 28.22 10.54 16.97
N ASN A 158 28.61 9.55 16.16
CA ASN A 158 29.93 9.55 15.52
C ASN A 158 30.13 10.75 14.58
N ILE A 159 29.12 11.12 13.81
CA ILE A 159 29.16 12.29 12.93
C ILE A 159 29.26 13.59 13.77
N LEU A 160 28.55 13.70 14.89
CA LEU A 160 28.62 14.86 15.74
C LEU A 160 30.01 14.98 16.44
N GLU A 161 30.61 13.87 16.82
CA GLU A 161 31.96 13.83 17.41
C GLU A 161 33.07 14.16 16.39
N GLU A 162 32.85 13.94 15.10
CA GLU A 162 33.78 14.33 14.03
C GLU A 162 33.68 15.83 13.63
N ILE A 163 32.59 16.51 14.00
CA ILE A 163 32.33 17.91 13.63
C ILE A 163 32.67 18.90 14.77
N ILE A 164 32.79 18.41 16.00
CA ILE A 164 33.14 19.21 17.20
C ILE A 164 34.60 19.02 17.55
#